data_5efb540a3e478e0fe21df1c7689651d8
#
_entry.id   5efb540a3e478e0fe21df1c7689651d8
#
_cell.length_a   1.000
_cell.length_b   1.000
_cell.length_c   1.000
_cell.angle_alpha   90.00
_cell.angle_beta   90.00
_cell.angle_gamma   90.00
#
_symmetry.space_group_name_H-M   'P 1'
#
loop_
_entity.id
_entity.type
_entity.pdbx_description
1 polymer ?
#
loop_
_entity_poly.entity_id
_entity_poly.type
_entity_poly.pdbx_seq_one_letter_code
_entity_poly.pdbx_strand_id
1 'polypeptide(L)'
;MRHSALLVLPFLAACATTPSGPEAPAQRPGTATPPQVVVTAPSSGGFIAPRVMNLPGLDGVIGKNETALANLFGPPRLTVKEGDARKLQFVGPACVLDIYLYPLEPRGEPSATYVDARRASDGLDVDRAACVKALRR
;
A
#
# COMPACT_ATOMS: atom_id res chain seq x y z
N MET A 1 -19.67 -56.25 16.25
CA MET A 1 -19.90 -56.64 14.85
C MET A 1 -20.98 -55.79 14.23
N ARG A 2 -20.69 -54.70 13.55
CA ARG A 2 -21.64 -54.03 12.63
C ARG A 2 -20.78 -53.15 11.74
N HIS A 3 -20.58 -53.61 10.53
CA HIS A 3 -19.87 -52.92 9.46
C HIS A 3 -20.84 -51.95 8.78
N SER A 4 -20.55 -50.65 8.77
CA SER A 4 -21.26 -49.67 7.95
C SER A 4 -20.38 -49.33 6.76
N ALA A 5 -20.78 -49.81 5.59
CA ALA A 5 -20.17 -49.52 4.32
C ALA A 5 -20.57 -48.09 3.89
N LEU A 6 -19.57 -47.22 3.65
CA LEU A 6 -19.78 -45.90 3.06
C LEU A 6 -19.71 -46.00 1.56
N LEU A 7 -20.89 -45.76 0.90
CA LEU A 7 -21.03 -45.70 -0.55
C LEU A 7 -20.52 -44.32 -1.06
N VAL A 8 -19.44 -44.31 -1.83
CA VAL A 8 -18.95 -43.14 -2.55
C VAL A 8 -19.53 -43.12 -3.94
N LEU A 9 -20.38 -42.14 -4.25
CA LEU A 9 -20.87 -41.88 -5.62
C LEU A 9 -19.91 -40.95 -6.35
N PRO A 10 -19.46 -41.26 -7.58
CA PRO A 10 -18.74 -40.31 -8.41
C PRO A 10 -19.75 -39.50 -9.25
N PHE A 11 -19.64 -38.14 -9.12
CA PHE A 11 -20.32 -37.21 -10.02
C PHE A 11 -19.57 -37.10 -11.35
N LEU A 12 -20.16 -37.63 -12.43
CA LEU A 12 -19.69 -37.35 -13.80
C LEU A 12 -20.33 -36.04 -14.27
N ALA A 13 -19.49 -35.02 -14.50
CA ALA A 13 -19.89 -33.81 -15.20
C ALA A 13 -19.80 -34.04 -16.72
N ALA A 14 -20.93 -34.03 -17.39
CA ALA A 14 -21.03 -34.12 -18.85
C ALA A 14 -20.89 -32.70 -19.44
N CYS A 15 -19.84 -32.47 -20.26
CA CYS A 15 -19.73 -31.30 -21.13
C CYS A 15 -20.57 -31.52 -22.38
N ALA A 16 -21.63 -30.74 -22.55
CA ALA A 16 -22.44 -30.71 -23.78
C ALA A 16 -21.75 -29.80 -24.81
N THR A 17 -21.29 -30.40 -25.92
CA THR A 17 -20.83 -29.69 -27.12
C THR A 17 -22.02 -29.41 -28.03
N THR A 18 -22.33 -28.14 -28.28
CA THR A 18 -23.30 -27.69 -29.27
C THR A 18 -22.69 -27.72 -30.69
N PRO A 19 -23.35 -28.28 -31.70
CA PRO A 19 -22.86 -28.24 -33.08
C PRO A 19 -23.10 -26.86 -33.70
N SER A 20 -22.04 -26.28 -34.26
CA SER A 20 -22.09 -25.06 -35.07
C SER A 20 -22.75 -25.33 -36.41
N GLY A 21 -23.87 -24.65 -36.69
CA GLY A 21 -24.43 -24.55 -38.03
C GLY A 21 -23.68 -23.51 -38.88
N PRO A 22 -23.74 -23.57 -40.23
CA PRO A 22 -23.04 -22.63 -41.10
C PRO A 22 -23.74 -21.27 -41.07
N GLU A 23 -23.04 -20.30 -40.49
CA GLU A 23 -23.48 -18.90 -40.40
C GLU A 23 -23.06 -18.15 -41.67
N ALA A 24 -24.02 -17.46 -42.29
CA ALA A 24 -23.85 -16.62 -43.45
C ALA A 24 -22.94 -15.41 -43.11
N PRO A 25 -22.18 -14.84 -44.09
CA PRO A 25 -21.28 -13.76 -43.83
C PRO A 25 -22.02 -12.47 -43.48
N ALA A 26 -22.12 -12.18 -42.18
CA ALA A 26 -22.60 -10.89 -41.69
C ALA A 26 -21.55 -9.81 -42.01
N GLN A 27 -22.00 -8.77 -42.71
CA GLN A 27 -21.21 -7.56 -42.98
C GLN A 27 -20.79 -6.94 -41.67
N ARG A 28 -19.50 -6.83 -41.46
CA ARG A 28 -18.92 -6.10 -40.31
C ARG A 28 -19.24 -4.62 -40.43
N PRO A 29 -19.95 -4.03 -39.45
CA PRO A 29 -19.96 -2.56 -39.30
C PRO A 29 -18.54 -2.09 -39.01
N GLY A 30 -18.15 -0.96 -39.63
CA GLY A 30 -16.81 -0.41 -39.56
C GLY A 30 -16.26 -0.38 -38.13
N THR A 31 -15.04 -0.86 -38.02
CA THR A 31 -14.25 -0.83 -36.77
C THR A 31 -14.01 0.62 -36.38
N ALA A 32 -14.85 1.16 -35.49
CA ALA A 32 -14.51 2.36 -34.77
C ALA A 32 -13.28 2.02 -33.92
N THR A 33 -12.13 2.57 -34.29
CA THR A 33 -10.90 2.49 -33.49
C THR A 33 -11.23 2.99 -32.09
N PRO A 34 -11.04 2.19 -31.03
CA PRO A 34 -11.26 2.70 -29.67
C PRO A 34 -10.39 3.94 -29.47
N PRO A 35 -10.89 4.98 -28.77
CA PRO A 35 -10.05 6.13 -28.46
C PRO A 35 -8.81 5.65 -27.74
N GLN A 36 -7.65 5.84 -28.40
CA GLN A 36 -6.35 5.59 -27.78
C GLN A 36 -6.24 6.55 -26.61
N VAL A 37 -6.33 6.00 -25.41
CA VAL A 37 -5.92 6.72 -24.22
C VAL A 37 -4.41 6.96 -24.40
N VAL A 38 -4.05 8.15 -24.81
CA VAL A 38 -2.66 8.60 -24.80
C VAL A 38 -2.26 8.62 -23.33
N VAL A 39 -1.68 7.52 -22.86
CA VAL A 39 -0.97 7.51 -21.59
C VAL A 39 0.22 8.42 -21.83
N THR A 40 0.09 9.70 -21.47
CA THR A 40 1.21 10.63 -21.45
C THR A 40 2.22 10.01 -20.49
N ALA A 41 3.32 9.48 -21.04
CA ALA A 41 4.43 9.03 -20.20
C ALA A 41 4.76 10.20 -19.26
N PRO A 42 4.99 9.93 -17.95
CA PRO A 42 5.39 10.99 -17.05
C PRO A 42 6.63 11.64 -17.70
N SER A 43 6.48 12.92 -18.03
CA SER A 43 7.57 13.75 -18.53
C SER A 43 8.75 13.51 -17.61
N SER A 44 9.93 13.24 -18.18
CA SER A 44 11.22 13.02 -17.52
C SER A 44 11.41 14.08 -16.43
N GLY A 45 10.99 13.72 -15.21
CA GLY A 45 10.54 14.62 -14.22
C GLY A 45 11.68 15.37 -13.57
N GLY A 46 11.54 16.66 -13.54
CA GLY A 46 12.13 17.43 -12.50
C GLY A 46 11.68 16.89 -11.12
N PHE A 47 12.49 17.09 -10.11
CA PHE A 47 12.16 16.73 -8.73
C PHE A 47 10.80 17.34 -8.33
N ILE A 48 9.92 16.51 -7.79
CA ILE A 48 8.62 16.94 -7.24
C ILE A 48 8.73 16.82 -5.72
N ALA A 49 8.74 17.97 -5.04
CA ALA A 49 8.75 18.00 -3.58
C ALA A 49 7.47 17.34 -3.00
N PRO A 50 7.60 16.47 -1.99
CA PRO A 50 6.46 15.82 -1.36
C PRO A 50 5.62 16.83 -0.59
N ARG A 51 4.33 16.52 -0.38
CA ARG A 51 3.51 17.25 0.57
C ARG A 51 3.96 16.92 1.99
N VAL A 52 4.18 17.97 2.78
CA VAL A 52 4.52 17.84 4.19
C VAL A 52 3.25 17.92 5.02
N MET A 53 3.02 16.91 5.87
CA MET A 53 1.90 16.87 6.79
C MET A 53 2.03 17.98 7.84
N ASN A 54 0.93 18.68 8.10
CA ASN A 54 0.85 19.69 9.15
C ASN A 54 -0.36 19.38 10.04
N LEU A 55 -0.14 18.61 11.10
CA LEU A 55 -1.14 18.28 12.12
C LEU A 55 -0.62 18.64 13.51
N PRO A 56 -1.47 19.18 14.39
CA PRO A 56 -1.10 19.47 15.76
C PRO A 56 -0.53 18.24 16.48
N GLY A 57 0.49 18.43 17.27
CA GLY A 57 1.16 17.37 18.03
C GLY A 57 2.19 16.55 17.27
N LEU A 58 2.41 16.81 15.99
CA LEU A 58 3.46 16.19 15.18
C LEU A 58 4.70 17.07 14.94
N ASP A 59 4.73 18.28 15.48
CA ASP A 59 5.81 19.25 15.28
C ASP A 59 7.19 18.71 15.67
N GLY A 60 7.23 17.79 16.64
CA GLY A 60 8.48 17.16 17.08
C GLY A 60 8.92 15.97 16.21
N VAL A 61 8.14 15.60 15.17
CA VAL A 61 8.37 14.44 14.28
C VAL A 61 8.54 14.90 12.84
N ILE A 62 7.61 15.70 12.34
CA ILE A 62 7.68 16.23 10.98
C ILE A 62 8.95 17.06 10.79
N GLY A 63 9.62 16.88 9.66
CA GLY A 63 10.90 17.51 9.34
C GLY A 63 12.13 16.86 10.00
N LYS A 64 11.98 15.83 10.83
CA LYS A 64 13.11 15.12 11.45
C LYS A 64 13.67 14.05 10.51
N ASN A 65 15.00 13.91 10.53
CA ASN A 65 15.68 12.83 9.81
C ASN A 65 15.64 11.51 10.62
N GLU A 66 16.09 10.43 10.00
CA GLU A 66 16.09 9.09 10.60
C GLU A 66 16.81 9.04 11.95
N THR A 67 17.96 9.67 12.06
CA THR A 67 18.76 9.70 13.32
C THR A 67 17.99 10.39 14.45
N ALA A 68 17.38 11.53 14.17
CA ALA A 68 16.58 12.26 15.15
C ALA A 68 15.34 11.45 15.59
N LEU A 69 14.69 10.74 14.66
CA LEU A 69 13.57 9.87 14.98
C LEU A 69 14.00 8.65 15.82
N ALA A 70 15.14 8.05 15.50
CA ALA A 70 15.70 6.97 16.30
C ALA A 70 16.07 7.41 17.72
N ASN A 71 16.49 8.65 17.90
CA ASN A 71 16.74 9.23 19.24
C ASN A 71 15.43 9.44 20.01
N LEU A 72 14.33 9.77 19.33
CA LEU A 72 13.02 10.01 19.96
C LEU A 72 12.31 8.72 20.38
N PHE A 73 12.37 7.70 19.51
CA PHE A 73 11.55 6.48 19.65
C PHE A 73 12.38 5.22 19.92
N GLY A 74 13.70 5.30 19.78
CA GLY A 74 14.61 4.17 19.74
C GLY A 74 14.80 3.62 18.33
N PRO A 75 15.50 2.48 18.16
CA PRO A 75 15.72 1.90 16.86
C PRO A 75 14.37 1.50 16.21
N PRO A 76 14.16 1.80 14.93
CA PRO A 76 12.96 1.36 14.24
C PRO A 76 12.92 -0.18 14.15
N ARG A 77 11.75 -0.77 14.30
CA ARG A 77 11.55 -2.20 14.11
C ARG A 77 11.73 -2.60 12.65
N LEU A 78 11.34 -1.73 11.73
CA LEU A 78 11.41 -1.96 10.30
C LEU A 78 11.83 -0.67 9.59
N THR A 79 12.77 -0.80 8.66
CA THR A 79 13.14 0.25 7.71
C THR A 79 12.93 -0.28 6.30
N VAL A 80 12.09 0.39 5.52
CA VAL A 80 11.82 0.04 4.12
C VAL A 80 12.21 1.21 3.23
N LYS A 81 12.85 0.93 2.11
CA LYS A 81 13.21 1.92 1.09
C LYS A 81 12.41 1.63 -0.17
N GLU A 82 11.63 2.62 -0.62
CA GLU A 82 10.76 2.52 -1.79
C GLU A 82 11.00 3.76 -2.68
N GLY A 83 11.81 3.61 -3.73
CA GLY A 83 12.24 4.73 -4.55
C GLY A 83 13.00 5.76 -3.73
N ASP A 84 12.51 7.00 -3.71
CA ASP A 84 13.09 8.10 -2.93
C ASP A 84 12.58 8.11 -1.47
N ALA A 85 11.53 7.35 -1.19
CA ALA A 85 10.92 7.26 0.13
C ALA A 85 11.68 6.30 1.04
N ARG A 86 11.71 6.63 2.33
CA ARG A 86 12.10 5.72 3.40
C ARG A 86 10.99 5.67 4.43
N LYS A 87 10.50 4.47 4.73
CA LYS A 87 9.53 4.25 5.80
C LYS A 87 10.22 3.67 7.02
N LEU A 88 10.03 4.30 8.16
CA LEU A 88 10.46 3.80 9.47
C LEU A 88 9.23 3.38 10.25
N GLN A 89 9.25 2.18 10.81
CA GLN A 89 8.19 1.68 11.67
C GLN A 89 8.66 1.55 13.11
N PHE A 90 7.92 2.17 14.01
CA PHE A 90 8.11 2.07 15.45
C PHE A 90 6.92 1.36 16.07
N VAL A 91 7.16 0.48 17.02
CA VAL A 91 6.11 -0.38 17.60
C VAL A 91 6.16 -0.31 19.12
N GLY A 92 4.99 -0.09 19.72
CA GLY A 92 4.78 -0.18 21.15
C GLY A 92 3.52 -0.98 21.50
N PRO A 93 3.22 -1.13 22.78
CA PRO A 93 2.06 -1.91 23.23
C PRO A 93 0.72 -1.35 22.74
N ALA A 94 0.61 -0.03 22.61
CA ALA A 94 -0.63 0.63 22.24
C ALA A 94 -0.81 0.78 20.74
N CYS A 95 0.28 1.10 20.00
CA CYS A 95 0.19 1.44 18.59
C CYS A 95 1.46 1.09 17.82
N VAL A 96 1.29 1.08 16.50
CA VAL A 96 2.34 1.03 15.49
C VAL A 96 2.36 2.38 14.78
N LEU A 97 3.52 3.00 14.69
CA LEU A 97 3.76 4.29 14.05
C LEU A 97 4.62 4.08 12.81
N ASP A 98 4.11 4.44 11.66
CA ASP A 98 4.82 4.43 10.39
C ASP A 98 5.15 5.88 10.02
N ILE A 99 6.44 6.20 9.86
CA ILE A 99 6.93 7.53 9.49
C ILE A 99 7.57 7.43 8.12
N TYR A 100 7.10 8.28 7.20
CA TYR A 100 7.58 8.34 5.83
C TYR A 100 8.49 9.56 5.67
N LEU A 101 9.72 9.29 5.26
CA LEU A 101 10.74 10.30 5.00
C LEU A 101 10.94 10.42 3.49
N TYR A 102 10.96 11.67 3.03
CA TYR A 102 11.27 12.01 1.65
C TYR A 102 12.29 13.14 1.60
N PRO A 103 13.14 13.23 0.57
CA PRO A 103 13.93 14.41 0.32
C PRO A 103 13.01 15.59 -0.01
N LEU A 104 13.26 16.77 0.56
CA LEU A 104 12.50 17.99 0.27
C LEU A 104 13.10 18.79 -0.88
N GLU A 105 14.31 18.44 -1.30
CA GLU A 105 15.06 19.02 -2.41
C GLU A 105 15.82 17.93 -3.16
N PRO A 106 16.25 18.17 -4.40
CA PRO A 106 16.99 17.18 -5.18
C PRO A 106 18.25 16.72 -4.45
N ARG A 107 18.38 15.42 -4.20
CA ARG A 107 19.49 14.80 -3.46
C ARG A 107 19.62 15.25 -2.00
N GLY A 108 18.58 15.88 -1.45
CA GLY A 108 18.52 16.26 -0.03
C GLY A 108 18.44 15.04 0.89
N GLU A 109 18.78 15.24 2.16
CA GLU A 109 18.58 14.23 3.19
C GLU A 109 17.08 14.00 3.40
N PRO A 110 16.60 12.75 3.37
CA PRO A 110 15.19 12.46 3.63
C PRO A 110 14.77 12.88 5.03
N SER A 111 13.68 13.60 5.14
CA SER A 111 13.07 14.03 6.39
C SER A 111 11.60 13.60 6.46
N ALA A 112 11.08 13.46 7.68
CA ALA A 112 9.69 13.01 7.90
C ALA A 112 8.71 14.02 7.31
N THR A 113 7.89 13.56 6.36
CA THR A 113 6.87 14.36 5.70
C THR A 113 5.47 13.87 6.01
N TYR A 114 5.34 12.59 6.36
CA TYR A 114 4.05 11.97 6.63
C TYR A 114 4.16 10.96 7.77
N VAL A 115 3.11 10.88 8.58
CA VAL A 115 2.99 9.96 9.70
C VAL A 115 1.67 9.23 9.61
N ASP A 116 1.70 7.93 9.83
CA ASP A 116 0.53 7.11 10.01
C ASP A 116 0.59 6.32 11.31
N ALA A 117 -0.57 6.06 11.92
CA ALA A 117 -0.64 5.37 13.19
C ALA A 117 -1.84 4.42 13.24
N ARG A 118 -1.58 3.19 13.66
CA ARG A 118 -2.61 2.18 13.83
C ARG A 118 -2.50 1.48 15.18
N ARG A 119 -3.60 0.97 15.68
CA ARG A 119 -3.64 0.21 16.92
C ARG A 119 -2.86 -1.10 16.75
N ALA A 120 -2.09 -1.47 17.77
CA ALA A 120 -1.25 -2.66 17.70
C ALA A 120 -2.04 -3.97 17.68
N SER A 121 -3.27 -3.98 18.26
CA SER A 121 -4.08 -5.18 18.43
C SER A 121 -4.86 -5.59 17.18
N ASP A 122 -5.42 -4.63 16.44
CA ASP A 122 -6.36 -4.88 15.35
C ASP A 122 -6.04 -4.10 14.06
N GLY A 123 -5.03 -3.24 14.10
CA GLY A 123 -4.59 -2.47 12.93
C GLY A 123 -5.50 -1.30 12.55
N LEU A 124 -6.54 -0.99 13.35
CA LEU A 124 -7.40 0.16 13.09
C LEU A 124 -6.67 1.48 13.33
N ASP A 125 -7.01 2.49 12.55
CA ASP A 125 -6.44 3.83 12.66
C ASP A 125 -6.64 4.40 14.07
N VAL A 126 -5.63 5.08 14.57
CA VAL A 126 -5.65 5.80 15.84
C VAL A 126 -5.12 7.21 15.67
N ASP A 127 -5.33 8.05 16.67
CA ASP A 127 -4.79 9.40 16.68
C ASP A 127 -3.26 9.38 16.63
N ARG A 128 -2.70 10.05 15.63
CA ARG A 128 -1.26 10.07 15.34
C ARG A 128 -0.45 10.75 16.44
N ALA A 129 -0.96 11.87 16.96
CA ALA A 129 -0.28 12.60 18.02
C ALA A 129 -0.27 11.82 19.33
N ALA A 130 -1.36 11.13 19.65
CA ALA A 130 -1.43 10.25 20.80
C ALA A 130 -0.45 9.07 20.69
N CYS A 131 -0.35 8.46 19.50
CA CYS A 131 0.62 7.39 19.25
C CYS A 131 2.07 7.90 19.36
N VAL A 132 2.40 9.04 18.76
CA VAL A 132 3.71 9.70 18.91
C VAL A 132 4.04 9.92 20.39
N LYS A 133 3.09 10.43 21.17
CA LYS A 133 3.28 10.64 22.62
C LYS A 133 3.53 9.33 23.37
N ALA A 134 2.80 8.27 23.03
CA ALA A 134 2.90 6.96 23.68
C ALA A 134 4.22 6.23 23.40
N LEU A 135 4.85 6.49 22.23
CA LEU A 135 6.09 5.85 21.83
C LEU A 135 7.36 6.63 22.17
N ARG A 136 7.26 7.90 22.56
CA ARG A 136 8.43 8.71 23.00
C ARG A 136 9.09 8.08 24.22
N ARG A 137 10.43 8.08 24.18
CA ARG A 137 11.30 7.66 25.29
C ARG A 137 11.77 8.85 26.12
#